data_89ca06bfd2b97890a78a79f52b46836a
#
_entry.id   89ca06bfd2b97890a78a79f52b46836a
#
_cell.length_a   1.000
_cell.length_b   1.000
_cell.length_c   1.000
_cell.angle_alpha   90.00
_cell.angle_beta   90.00
_cell.angle_gamma   90.00
#
_symmetry.space_group_name_H-M   'P 1'
#
loop_
_entity.id
_entity.type
_entity.pdbx_description
1 polymer ?
#
loop_
_entity_poly.entity_id
_entity_poly.type
_entity_poly.pdbx_seq_one_letter_code
_entity_poly.pdbx_strand_id
1 'polypeptide(L)'
;MHQVLQTVNFRFKVADDKGEMHEATEWYQVPLETIDSIIQKIMNGTIIYFAYNKEQQCLEQRIEKKPSQLNLSGLKVLTLIIEKVYFEEIISGVKTEEYRSLKQTTLNKYTYIDEADGKRYLRRFDAIRFYVGYHSDRDSDVVQVLDTTYEDGLVTYHLGKVLEVIRGKENKQNS
;
A
#
# COMPACT_ATOMS: atom_id res chain seq x y z
N MET A 1 -17.15 8.46 -2.08
CA MET A 1 -18.43 7.71 -1.98
C MET A 1 -18.49 6.53 -2.93
N HIS A 2 -18.17 6.65 -4.23
CA HIS A 2 -18.16 5.56 -5.22
C HIS A 2 -17.45 4.28 -4.76
N GLN A 3 -16.25 4.38 -4.20
CA GLN A 3 -15.48 3.20 -3.76
C GLN A 3 -16.11 2.42 -2.61
N VAL A 4 -16.94 3.07 -1.79
CA VAL A 4 -17.59 2.45 -0.63
C VAL A 4 -18.91 1.79 -1.01
N LEU A 5 -19.66 2.41 -1.93
CA LEU A 5 -21.00 2.00 -2.31
C LEU A 5 -21.11 1.30 -3.66
N GLN A 6 -19.96 0.90 -4.24
CA GLN A 6 -19.91 0.32 -5.58
C GLN A 6 -20.81 -0.91 -5.78
N THR A 7 -21.02 -1.68 -4.72
CA THR A 7 -21.84 -2.91 -4.76
C THR A 7 -23.34 -2.67 -4.72
N VAL A 8 -23.78 -1.44 -4.45
CA VAL A 8 -25.21 -1.07 -4.32
C VAL A 8 -25.62 0.02 -5.30
N ASN A 9 -24.81 0.23 -6.33
CA ASN A 9 -25.12 1.17 -7.40
C ASN A 9 -26.22 0.62 -8.31
N PHE A 10 -27.20 1.46 -8.65
CA PHE A 10 -28.26 1.18 -9.59
C PHE A 10 -28.13 2.04 -10.83
N ARG A 11 -28.47 1.44 -11.97
CA ARG A 11 -28.60 2.14 -13.24
C ARG A 11 -30.07 2.14 -13.62
N PHE A 12 -30.64 3.32 -13.80
CA PHE A 12 -31.98 3.44 -14.37
C PHE A 12 -32.06 4.71 -15.21
N LYS A 13 -33.10 4.71 -16.07
CA LYS A 13 -33.32 5.83 -16.98
C LYS A 13 -34.20 6.88 -16.34
N VAL A 14 -33.75 8.13 -16.40
CA VAL A 14 -34.50 9.32 -15.91
C VAL A 14 -34.77 10.23 -17.10
N ALA A 15 -36.00 10.73 -17.19
CA ALA A 15 -36.33 11.75 -18.18
C ALA A 15 -35.83 13.13 -17.72
N ASP A 16 -35.21 13.89 -18.61
CA ASP A 16 -34.89 15.29 -18.38
C ASP A 16 -36.12 16.20 -18.60
N ASP A 17 -35.94 17.53 -18.45
CA ASP A 17 -36.99 18.54 -18.59
C ASP A 17 -37.59 18.56 -20.01
N LYS A 18 -36.92 17.95 -20.99
CA LYS A 18 -37.35 17.84 -22.39
C LYS A 18 -38.01 16.52 -22.71
N GLY A 19 -38.04 15.60 -21.73
CA GLY A 19 -38.55 14.23 -21.87
C GLY A 19 -37.55 13.25 -22.48
N GLU A 20 -36.28 13.62 -22.67
CA GLU A 20 -35.26 12.71 -23.15
C GLU A 20 -34.76 11.79 -22.02
N MET A 21 -34.62 10.51 -22.32
CA MET A 21 -34.23 9.51 -21.34
C MET A 21 -32.70 9.40 -21.23
N HIS A 22 -32.16 9.75 -20.06
CA HIS A 22 -30.74 9.64 -19.74
C HIS A 22 -30.49 8.52 -18.71
N GLU A 23 -29.35 7.83 -18.81
CA GLU A 23 -28.95 6.82 -17.86
C GLU A 23 -28.36 7.48 -16.61
N ALA A 24 -29.02 7.32 -15.48
CA ALA A 24 -28.52 7.76 -14.19
C ALA A 24 -27.63 6.67 -13.58
N THR A 25 -26.36 6.99 -13.33
CA THR A 25 -25.33 6.00 -12.91
C THR A 25 -24.92 6.12 -11.44
N GLU A 26 -25.42 7.13 -10.72
CA GLU A 26 -24.99 7.46 -9.35
C GLU A 26 -26.12 7.33 -8.32
N TRP A 27 -26.92 6.29 -8.46
CA TRP A 27 -27.97 5.99 -7.52
C TRP A 27 -27.61 4.81 -6.64
N TYR A 28 -27.83 4.97 -5.33
CA TYR A 28 -27.46 3.99 -4.32
C TYR A 28 -28.66 3.71 -3.41
N GLN A 29 -29.00 2.44 -3.22
CA GLN A 29 -30.01 2.03 -2.25
C GLN A 29 -29.32 1.78 -0.91
N VAL A 30 -29.32 2.78 -0.06
CA VAL A 30 -28.64 2.77 1.24
C VAL A 30 -29.54 3.45 2.27
N PRO A 31 -29.67 2.93 3.49
CA PRO A 31 -30.42 3.59 4.56
C PRO A 31 -29.86 4.98 4.87
N LEU A 32 -30.74 5.93 5.20
CA LEU A 32 -30.36 7.32 5.47
C LEU A 32 -29.32 7.42 6.61
N GLU A 33 -29.48 6.64 7.66
CA GLU A 33 -28.55 6.57 8.81
C GLU A 33 -27.14 6.11 8.39
N THR A 34 -27.07 5.23 7.39
CA THR A 34 -25.79 4.79 6.82
C THR A 34 -25.15 5.90 5.99
N ILE A 35 -25.95 6.70 5.26
CA ILE A 35 -25.47 7.86 4.51
C ILE A 35 -24.86 8.88 5.47
N ASP A 36 -25.55 9.22 6.56
CA ASP A 36 -25.05 10.13 7.58
C ASP A 36 -23.72 9.64 8.18
N SER A 37 -23.63 8.34 8.46
CA SER A 37 -22.41 7.71 8.94
C SER A 37 -21.26 7.80 7.92
N ILE A 38 -21.54 7.63 6.63
CA ILE A 38 -20.56 7.79 5.54
C ILE A 38 -20.05 9.23 5.50
N ILE A 39 -20.96 10.21 5.53
CA ILE A 39 -20.63 11.64 5.51
C ILE A 39 -19.73 12.00 6.68
N GLN A 40 -20.08 11.60 7.91
CA GLN A 40 -19.25 11.86 9.09
C GLN A 40 -17.87 11.24 8.97
N LYS A 41 -17.76 10.00 8.44
CA LYS A 41 -16.46 9.33 8.25
C LYS A 41 -15.63 9.95 7.12
N ILE A 42 -16.25 10.53 6.11
CA ILE A 42 -15.57 11.34 5.09
C ILE A 42 -15.04 12.62 5.72
N MET A 43 -15.84 13.33 6.51
CA MET A 43 -15.46 14.59 7.13
C MET A 43 -14.28 14.46 8.10
N ASN A 44 -14.20 13.35 8.83
CA ASN A 44 -13.12 13.07 9.78
C ASN A 44 -11.97 12.23 9.18
N GLY A 45 -12.00 11.93 7.87
CA GLY A 45 -10.96 11.20 7.16
C GLY A 45 -10.90 9.69 7.45
N THR A 46 -11.84 9.13 8.20
CA THR A 46 -11.80 7.71 8.61
C THR A 46 -12.51 6.75 7.65
N ILE A 47 -13.15 7.25 6.60
CA ILE A 47 -13.93 6.43 5.65
C ILE A 47 -13.11 5.31 5.00
N ILE A 48 -11.80 5.49 4.86
CA ILE A 48 -10.88 4.51 4.29
C ILE A 48 -10.84 3.19 5.07
N TYR A 49 -11.18 3.23 6.37
CA TYR A 49 -11.20 2.07 7.25
C TYR A 49 -12.54 1.34 7.27
N PHE A 50 -13.51 1.76 6.45
CA PHE A 50 -14.84 1.18 6.42
C PHE A 50 -15.22 0.68 5.04
N ALA A 51 -16.07 -0.36 5.01
CA ALA A 51 -16.72 -0.88 3.83
C ALA A 51 -18.22 -0.98 4.09
N TYR A 52 -19.03 -0.83 3.04
CA TYR A 52 -20.46 -1.04 3.16
C TYR A 52 -20.78 -2.53 3.07
N ASN A 53 -21.45 -3.04 4.10
CA ASN A 53 -22.02 -4.39 4.10
C ASN A 53 -23.45 -4.33 3.56
N LYS A 54 -23.67 -4.95 2.39
CA LYS A 54 -24.97 -4.95 1.71
C LYS A 54 -26.03 -5.77 2.45
N GLU A 55 -25.63 -6.84 3.13
CA GLU A 55 -26.56 -7.73 3.85
C GLU A 55 -27.06 -7.08 5.13
N GLN A 56 -26.18 -6.39 5.84
CA GLN A 56 -26.52 -5.69 7.09
C GLN A 56 -26.91 -4.23 6.88
N GLN A 57 -26.78 -3.73 5.65
CA GLN A 57 -27.05 -2.34 5.24
C GLN A 57 -26.37 -1.27 6.11
N CYS A 58 -25.19 -1.58 6.62
CA CYS A 58 -24.40 -0.69 7.48
C CYS A 58 -22.94 -0.59 7.03
N LEU A 59 -22.21 0.40 7.60
CA LEU A 59 -20.77 0.48 7.48
C LEU A 59 -20.13 -0.46 8.49
N GLU A 60 -19.37 -1.40 8.00
CA GLU A 60 -18.49 -2.22 8.81
C GLU A 60 -17.07 -1.68 8.74
N GLN A 61 -16.39 -1.67 9.88
CA GLN A 61 -14.98 -1.43 9.89
C GLN A 61 -14.31 -2.53 9.07
N ARG A 62 -13.54 -2.15 8.07
CA ARG A 62 -12.63 -3.09 7.43
C ARG A 62 -11.80 -3.67 8.56
N ILE A 63 -12.14 -4.87 9.01
CA ILE A 63 -11.23 -5.63 9.83
C ILE A 63 -10.02 -5.77 8.93
N GLU A 64 -8.97 -4.99 9.19
CA GLU A 64 -7.66 -5.39 8.73
C GLU A 64 -7.54 -6.82 9.24
N LYS A 65 -7.78 -7.80 8.37
CA LYS A 65 -7.30 -9.15 8.63
C LYS A 65 -5.86 -8.88 9.00
N LYS A 66 -5.50 -9.07 10.30
CA LYS A 66 -4.09 -9.08 10.71
C LYS A 66 -3.40 -9.75 9.56
N PRO A 67 -2.51 -9.09 8.83
CA PRO A 67 -1.96 -9.67 7.63
C PRO A 67 -1.55 -11.08 8.05
N SER A 68 -2.22 -12.09 7.52
CA SER A 68 -1.84 -13.47 7.72
C SER A 68 -0.40 -13.45 7.32
N GLN A 69 0.53 -13.65 8.28
CA GLN A 69 1.96 -13.42 8.10
C GLN A 69 2.30 -13.79 6.67
N LEU A 70 2.59 -12.77 5.86
CA LEU A 70 2.78 -12.95 4.43
C LEU A 70 3.81 -14.07 4.30
N ASN A 71 3.43 -15.17 3.67
CA ASN A 71 4.35 -16.26 3.50
C ASN A 71 5.44 -15.85 2.52
N LEU A 72 6.50 -15.26 3.07
CA LEU A 72 7.69 -14.84 2.32
C LEU A 72 8.61 -16.02 2.01
N SER A 73 8.20 -17.24 2.37
CA SER A 73 8.98 -18.44 2.13
C SER A 73 9.16 -18.63 0.62
N GLY A 74 10.42 -18.63 0.19
CA GLY A 74 10.79 -18.70 -1.22
C GLY A 74 11.06 -17.35 -1.90
N LEU A 75 10.66 -16.21 -1.33
CA LEU A 75 11.01 -14.89 -1.87
C LEU A 75 12.39 -14.42 -1.39
N LYS A 76 13.15 -13.85 -2.30
CA LYS A 76 14.40 -13.15 -1.98
C LYS A 76 14.07 -11.75 -1.50
N VAL A 77 14.14 -11.53 -0.18
CA VAL A 77 13.76 -10.25 0.45
C VAL A 77 15.01 -9.48 0.85
N LEU A 78 15.12 -8.24 0.33
CA LEU A 78 16.14 -7.27 0.76
C LEU A 78 15.63 -6.52 2.00
N THR A 79 16.45 -6.41 3.03
CA THR A 79 16.13 -5.61 4.21
C THR A 79 16.83 -4.27 4.17
N LEU A 80 16.05 -3.18 4.30
CA LEU A 80 16.53 -1.80 4.32
C LEU A 80 15.97 -1.04 5.52
N ILE A 81 16.72 -0.03 5.95
CA ILE A 81 16.27 0.94 6.95
C ILE A 81 16.07 2.27 6.23
N ILE A 82 14.95 2.93 6.51
CA ILE A 82 14.57 4.22 5.93
C ILE A 82 14.05 5.17 7.00
N GLU A 83 13.93 6.43 6.64
CA GLU A 83 13.28 7.46 7.45
C GLU A 83 11.75 7.32 7.37
N LYS A 84 11.06 7.77 8.42
CA LYS A 84 9.60 7.68 8.52
C LYS A 84 8.88 8.39 7.36
N VAL A 85 9.41 9.51 6.89
CA VAL A 85 8.83 10.25 5.76
C VAL A 85 8.77 9.37 4.51
N TYR A 86 9.87 8.74 4.14
CA TYR A 86 9.92 7.86 2.96
C TYR A 86 9.08 6.60 3.14
N PHE A 87 8.98 6.09 4.36
CA PHE A 87 8.11 4.96 4.68
C PHE A 87 6.63 5.30 4.39
N GLU A 88 6.15 6.46 4.84
CA GLU A 88 4.78 6.90 4.57
C GLU A 88 4.53 7.19 3.07
N GLU A 89 5.52 7.74 2.38
CA GLU A 89 5.45 7.96 0.93
C GLU A 89 5.36 6.64 0.15
N ILE A 90 6.08 5.60 0.56
CA ILE A 90 6.01 4.27 -0.05
C ILE A 90 4.62 3.66 0.19
N ILE A 91 4.13 3.67 1.42
CA ILE A 91 2.81 3.11 1.75
C ILE A 91 1.67 3.82 1.01
N SER A 92 1.78 5.15 0.87
CA SER A 92 0.80 5.94 0.12
C SER A 92 0.92 5.81 -1.40
N GLY A 93 1.98 5.17 -1.90
CA GLY A 93 2.25 5.02 -3.33
C GLY A 93 2.82 6.27 -4.01
N VAL A 94 3.19 7.29 -3.25
CA VAL A 94 3.85 8.50 -3.76
C VAL A 94 5.28 8.20 -4.18
N LYS A 95 6.02 7.45 -3.34
CA LYS A 95 7.38 7.00 -3.65
C LYS A 95 7.34 5.61 -4.27
N THR A 96 7.68 5.54 -5.56
CA THR A 96 7.65 4.32 -6.36
C THR A 96 9.04 3.75 -6.66
N GLU A 97 10.10 4.40 -6.17
CA GLU A 97 11.47 4.00 -6.39
C GLU A 97 12.30 4.14 -5.12
N GLU A 98 13.23 3.20 -4.92
CA GLU A 98 14.21 3.24 -3.85
C GLU A 98 15.62 3.18 -4.40
N TYR A 99 16.48 4.08 -3.94
CA TYR A 99 17.82 4.28 -4.47
C TYR A 99 18.90 3.86 -3.46
N ARG A 100 19.91 3.13 -3.93
CA ARG A 100 21.05 2.70 -3.10
C ARG A 100 22.37 2.85 -3.83
N SER A 101 23.26 3.63 -3.26
CA SER A 101 24.62 3.75 -3.79
C SER A 101 25.43 2.48 -3.55
N LEU A 102 26.10 1.99 -4.58
CA LEU A 102 27.09 0.91 -4.46
C LEU A 102 28.39 1.45 -3.87
N LYS A 103 28.57 1.27 -2.58
CA LYS A 103 29.84 1.54 -1.88
C LYS A 103 30.61 0.24 -1.68
N GLN A 104 31.93 0.31 -1.57
CA GLN A 104 32.77 -0.85 -1.31
C GLN A 104 32.26 -1.69 -0.11
N THR A 105 31.78 -1.03 0.95
CA THR A 105 31.24 -1.68 2.16
C THR A 105 29.89 -2.35 1.97
N THR A 106 29.10 -1.96 0.95
CA THR A 106 27.76 -2.50 0.70
C THR A 106 27.69 -3.33 -0.59
N LEU A 107 28.82 -3.44 -1.32
CA LEU A 107 28.87 -4.06 -2.62
C LEU A 107 28.28 -5.50 -2.61
N ASN A 108 28.70 -6.32 -1.67
CA ASN A 108 28.25 -7.71 -1.57
C ASN A 108 26.79 -7.87 -1.11
N LYS A 109 26.21 -6.81 -0.53
CA LYS A 109 24.78 -6.78 -0.18
C LYS A 109 23.91 -6.74 -1.44
N TYR A 110 24.33 -5.96 -2.44
CA TYR A 110 23.53 -5.70 -3.65
C TYR A 110 24.02 -6.45 -4.88
N THR A 111 25.21 -7.09 -4.81
CA THR A 111 25.82 -7.79 -5.93
C THR A 111 26.35 -9.16 -5.51
N TYR A 112 26.64 -10.00 -6.49
CA TYR A 112 27.36 -11.26 -6.32
C TYR A 112 28.36 -11.45 -7.47
N ILE A 113 29.34 -12.31 -7.29
CA ILE A 113 30.23 -12.74 -8.35
C ILE A 113 29.71 -14.09 -8.84
N ASP A 114 29.50 -14.21 -10.14
CA ASP A 114 29.14 -15.47 -10.76
C ASP A 114 30.40 -16.33 -10.90
N GLU A 115 30.32 -17.57 -10.40
CA GLU A 115 31.46 -18.51 -10.44
C GLU A 115 31.76 -19.00 -11.86
N ALA A 116 30.78 -18.93 -12.77
CA ALA A 116 30.95 -19.42 -14.14
C ALA A 116 31.83 -18.50 -14.99
N ASP A 117 31.74 -17.18 -14.79
CA ASP A 117 32.46 -16.19 -15.63
C ASP A 117 33.30 -15.21 -14.81
N GLY A 118 33.26 -15.28 -13.49
CA GLY A 118 33.99 -14.40 -12.58
C GLY A 118 33.50 -12.95 -12.57
N LYS A 119 32.38 -12.65 -13.23
CA LYS A 119 31.83 -11.30 -13.32
C LYS A 119 30.89 -10.98 -12.17
N ARG A 120 30.75 -9.69 -11.93
CA ARG A 120 29.86 -9.17 -10.88
C ARG A 120 28.52 -8.79 -11.46
N TYR A 121 27.44 -9.30 -10.82
CA TYR A 121 26.05 -9.07 -11.20
C TYR A 121 25.25 -8.48 -10.05
N LEU A 122 24.17 -7.76 -10.35
CA LEU A 122 23.20 -7.31 -9.36
C LEU A 122 22.43 -8.51 -8.80
N ARG A 123 22.21 -8.50 -7.48
CA ARG A 123 21.25 -9.41 -6.85
C ARG A 123 19.84 -8.98 -7.20
N ARG A 124 19.05 -9.90 -7.68
CA ARG A 124 17.62 -9.69 -7.87
C ARG A 124 16.88 -10.04 -6.59
N PHE A 125 15.99 -9.16 -6.16
CA PHE A 125 15.11 -9.34 -5.02
C PHE A 125 13.67 -9.31 -5.49
N ASP A 126 12.82 -10.14 -4.89
CA ASP A 126 11.38 -10.19 -5.18
C ASP A 126 10.61 -9.13 -4.38
N ALA A 127 11.14 -8.79 -3.21
CA ALA A 127 10.57 -7.78 -2.34
C ALA A 127 11.65 -7.08 -1.50
N ILE A 128 11.29 -5.92 -0.96
CA ILE A 128 12.08 -5.20 0.03
C ILE A 128 11.26 -5.10 1.32
N ARG A 129 11.88 -5.46 2.45
CA ARG A 129 11.37 -5.14 3.78
C ARG A 129 12.03 -3.86 4.26
N PHE A 130 11.23 -2.83 4.42
CA PHE A 130 11.68 -1.57 5.01
C PHE A 130 11.40 -1.55 6.52
N TYR A 131 12.29 -0.94 7.25
CA TYR A 131 12.15 -0.66 8.67
C TYR A 131 12.39 0.82 8.95
N VAL A 132 11.58 1.40 9.83
CA VAL A 132 11.76 2.78 10.30
C VAL A 132 12.65 2.78 11.53
N GLY A 133 13.91 3.25 11.39
CA GLY A 133 14.86 3.30 12.50
C GLY A 133 15.33 1.92 12.98
N TYR A 134 15.87 1.88 14.22
CA TYR A 134 16.58 0.73 14.79
C TYR A 134 15.90 0.09 16.01
N HIS A 135 14.73 0.58 16.44
CA HIS A 135 14.03 0.07 17.61
C HIS A 135 13.34 -1.26 17.32
N SER A 136 13.13 -2.09 18.35
CA SER A 136 12.50 -3.42 18.21
C SER A 136 11.04 -3.30 17.75
N ASP A 137 10.31 -2.31 18.24
CA ASP A 137 8.89 -2.06 17.97
C ASP A 137 8.68 -1.02 16.85
N ARG A 138 9.56 -1.03 15.86
CA ARG A 138 9.56 -0.08 14.75
C ARG A 138 8.51 -0.43 13.70
N ASP A 139 8.05 0.60 12.98
CA ASP A 139 7.24 0.41 11.79
C ASP A 139 8.02 -0.40 10.74
N SER A 140 7.34 -1.26 10.04
CA SER A 140 7.91 -2.00 8.90
C SER A 140 6.86 -2.29 7.85
N ASP A 141 7.31 -2.42 6.61
CA ASP A 141 6.50 -2.89 5.49
C ASP A 141 7.25 -3.91 4.66
N VAL A 142 6.54 -4.58 3.77
CA VAL A 142 7.11 -5.38 2.70
C VAL A 142 6.52 -4.92 1.39
N VAL A 143 7.38 -4.55 0.44
CA VAL A 143 6.98 -4.02 -0.85
C VAL A 143 7.56 -4.88 -1.96
N GLN A 144 6.76 -5.20 -2.95
CA GLN A 144 7.18 -5.93 -4.15
C GLN A 144 8.22 -5.13 -4.92
N VAL A 145 9.24 -5.79 -5.46
CA VAL A 145 10.16 -5.22 -6.45
C VAL A 145 9.70 -5.65 -7.83
N LEU A 146 9.43 -4.69 -8.70
CA LEU A 146 9.03 -4.94 -10.08
C LEU A 146 10.23 -5.11 -10.99
N ASP A 147 11.24 -4.26 -10.79
CA ASP A 147 12.49 -4.26 -11.56
C ASP A 147 13.63 -3.66 -10.74
N THR A 148 14.87 -3.91 -11.18
CA THR A 148 16.09 -3.36 -10.59
C THR A 148 17.00 -2.89 -11.70
N THR A 149 17.34 -1.60 -11.69
CA THR A 149 18.25 -0.98 -12.64
C THR A 149 19.52 -0.51 -11.96
N TYR A 150 20.58 -0.31 -12.75
CA TYR A 150 21.84 0.20 -12.28
C TYR A 150 22.40 1.21 -13.27
N GLU A 151 22.73 2.39 -12.76
CA GLU A 151 23.35 3.46 -13.52
C GLU A 151 24.27 4.28 -12.61
N ASP A 152 25.45 4.58 -13.07
CA ASP A 152 26.44 5.47 -12.40
C ASP A 152 26.69 5.19 -10.91
N GLY A 153 26.78 3.91 -10.54
CA GLY A 153 27.03 3.52 -9.15
C GLY A 153 25.77 3.53 -8.26
N LEU A 154 24.61 3.77 -8.85
CA LEU A 154 23.32 3.80 -8.17
C LEU A 154 22.47 2.59 -8.59
N VAL A 155 22.00 1.82 -7.62
CA VAL A 155 20.99 0.78 -7.81
C VAL A 155 19.64 1.38 -7.53
N THR A 156 18.72 1.26 -8.48
CA THR A 156 17.31 1.70 -8.35
C THR A 156 16.40 0.48 -8.32
N TYR A 157 15.60 0.37 -7.27
CA TYR A 157 14.54 -0.62 -7.14
C TYR A 157 13.21 0.02 -7.49
N HIS A 158 12.54 -0.46 -8.54
CA HIS A 158 11.19 -0.03 -8.90
C HIS A 158 10.18 -0.79 -8.04
N LEU A 159 9.46 -0.05 -7.20
CA LEU A 159 8.55 -0.59 -6.20
C LEU A 159 7.17 -0.85 -6.79
N GLY A 160 6.59 -1.98 -6.42
CA GLY A 160 5.26 -2.39 -6.81
C GLY A 160 4.26 -2.28 -5.65
N LYS A 161 3.47 -3.33 -5.47
CA LYS A 161 2.44 -3.37 -4.43
C LYS A 161 3.06 -3.47 -3.04
N VAL A 162 2.48 -2.74 -2.08
CA VAL A 162 2.71 -2.96 -0.66
C VAL A 162 2.03 -4.27 -0.27
N LEU A 163 2.82 -5.23 0.21
CA LEU A 163 2.38 -6.60 0.51
C LEU A 163 2.00 -6.75 2.00
N GLU A 164 2.71 -6.05 2.87
CA GLU A 164 2.51 -6.08 4.33
C GLU A 164 2.84 -4.72 4.92
N VAL A 165 2.10 -4.28 5.94
CA VAL A 165 2.45 -3.11 6.77
C VAL A 165 2.27 -3.50 8.22
N ILE A 166 3.31 -3.29 9.02
CA ILE A 166 3.28 -3.49 10.47
C ILE A 166 3.59 -2.14 11.12
N ARG A 167 2.67 -1.64 11.94
CA ARG A 167 2.90 -0.44 12.74
C ARG A 167 3.47 -0.83 14.09
N GLY A 168 4.57 -0.20 14.44
CA GLY A 168 5.17 -0.31 15.76
C GLY A 168 4.26 0.26 16.85
N LYS A 169 4.48 -0.12 18.08
CA LYS A 169 3.77 0.50 19.22
C LYS A 169 4.25 1.94 19.36
N GLU A 170 3.33 2.90 19.28
CA GLU A 170 3.65 4.28 19.64
C GLU A 170 4.10 4.31 21.09
N ASN A 171 5.37 4.61 21.34
CA ASN A 171 5.81 5.02 22.66
C ASN A 171 5.07 6.33 22.98
N LYS A 172 4.02 6.26 23.79
CA LYS A 172 3.47 7.43 24.45
C LYS A 172 4.57 7.97 25.35
N GLN A 173 5.38 8.88 24.83
CA GLN A 173 6.19 9.74 25.66
C GLN A 173 5.21 10.61 26.47
N ASN A 174 5.05 10.26 27.72
CA ASN A 174 4.43 11.13 28.71
C ASN A 174 5.25 12.44 28.76
N SER A 175 4.56 13.52 28.42
CA SER A 175 4.99 14.89 28.74
C SER A 175 4.80 15.13 30.21
#